data_c358b9c301bcdb016e59e109b5914501
#
_entry.id   c358b9c301bcdb016e59e109b5914501
#
_cell.length_a   1.000
_cell.length_b   1.000
_cell.length_c   1.000
_cell.angle_alpha   90.00
_cell.angle_beta   90.00
_cell.angle_gamma   90.00
#
_symmetry.space_group_name_H-M   'P 1'
#
loop_
_entity.id
_entity.type
_entity.pdbx_description
1 polymer ?
#
loop_
_entity_poly.entity_id
_entity_poly.type
_entity_poly.pdbx_seq_one_letter_code
_entity_poly.pdbx_strand_id
1 'polypeptide(L)'
;MTELSGIITIVFIIYFMIMLGIGWIASRQTRSPLDFFLADRSLKAWVTAISSTASSESAWAVLGTVGLSYTEGLSAIWFLPGCLMGYLINWFFIAEKIRKQSKEIKAVTLSDYIENHFNDEKHVLRLISVVIIFSCMMAYVGAQLTAIGKTFDAIFGVPHILSISIGGMLVLGYTMMGGVRAVAWTDFIQGLIMVFGLVVVSLMAVQSLGGLSSMLVEVEQASPTTLEWMGGKSIAAFFGSMVGLLGIGLGYPGQPHVVTRYMAAKNTQVIKNGTWIALGWGLLIYSSAILLGICGQVLFPGLEDPEHLFPKAAEQLLPTPLTAIVLIGVLSAIMSTISSQILVAASTVAHDIYSKMLKQSLSHQRIIFVSRLTVLFLGLGAILIALGETRVIFWFVLFAWSGLGASFGPLILFTLYWKETSRQGAIAGMFTGFVITLVWKITGLSDSVVYELVPAFLLSSLAIYFVSKATKKNIKTPKT
;
A
#
# COMPACT_ATOMS: atom_id res chain seq x y z
N MET A 1 15.73 27.69 15.36
CA MET A 1 15.23 27.25 14.04
C MET A 1 16.31 27.04 12.98
N THR A 2 17.38 27.83 12.95
CA THR A 2 18.39 27.78 11.87
C THR A 2 19.33 26.56 11.85
N GLU A 3 19.78 26.05 13.02
CA GLU A 3 20.67 24.87 13.05
C GLU A 3 19.90 23.54 12.83
N LEU A 4 18.71 23.40 13.43
CA LEU A 4 17.85 22.23 13.25
C LEU A 4 17.48 22.05 11.77
N SER A 5 17.04 23.12 11.10
CA SER A 5 16.68 23.06 9.68
C SER A 5 17.86 22.72 8.78
N GLY A 6 19.07 23.18 9.11
CA GLY A 6 20.29 22.88 8.36
C GLY A 6 20.67 21.39 8.38
N ILE A 7 20.68 20.77 9.57
CA ILE A 7 20.99 19.33 9.71
C ILE A 7 19.94 18.49 9.00
N ILE A 8 18.65 18.76 9.20
CA ILE A 8 17.57 18.06 8.54
C ILE A 8 17.73 18.15 7.02
N THR A 9 17.98 19.35 6.48
CA THR A 9 18.17 19.56 5.03
C THR A 9 19.34 18.75 4.49
N ILE A 10 20.48 18.71 5.18
CA ILE A 10 21.66 17.93 4.75
C ILE A 10 21.33 16.43 4.71
N VAL A 11 20.69 15.90 5.77
CA VAL A 11 20.32 14.48 5.85
C VAL A 11 19.32 14.12 4.74
N PHE A 12 18.38 15.01 4.42
CA PHE A 12 17.45 14.84 3.30
C PHE A 12 18.17 14.83 1.94
N ILE A 13 19.10 15.74 1.70
CA ILE A 13 19.87 15.78 0.45
C ILE A 13 20.65 14.46 0.30
N ILE A 14 21.33 14.00 1.34
CA ILE A 14 22.08 12.72 1.32
C ILE A 14 21.11 11.56 1.00
N TYR A 15 19.97 11.51 1.65
CA TYR A 15 18.96 10.47 1.39
C TYR A 15 18.50 10.47 -0.07
N PHE A 16 18.16 11.63 -0.63
CA PHE A 16 17.73 11.72 -2.03
C PHE A 16 18.86 11.35 -3.01
N MET A 17 20.09 11.73 -2.73
CA MET A 17 21.23 11.30 -3.53
C MET A 17 21.42 9.77 -3.51
N ILE A 18 21.19 9.13 -2.37
CA ILE A 18 21.20 7.67 -2.26
C ILE A 18 20.10 7.05 -3.11
N MET A 19 18.84 7.57 -3.03
CA MET A 19 17.72 7.06 -3.81
C MET A 19 17.94 7.20 -5.33
N LEU A 20 18.40 8.37 -5.77
CA LEU A 20 18.76 8.59 -7.18
C LEU A 20 19.94 7.71 -7.62
N GLY A 21 20.95 7.51 -6.77
CA GLY A 21 22.07 6.62 -7.03
C GLY A 21 21.64 5.16 -7.25
N ILE A 22 20.74 4.66 -6.41
CA ILE A 22 20.13 3.33 -6.57
C ILE A 22 19.35 3.24 -7.89
N GLY A 23 18.53 4.25 -8.18
CA GLY A 23 17.78 4.35 -9.43
C GLY A 23 18.71 4.29 -10.65
N TRP A 24 19.80 5.04 -10.61
CA TRP A 24 20.80 5.07 -11.69
C TRP A 24 21.53 3.72 -11.86
N ILE A 25 21.96 3.08 -10.77
CA ILE A 25 22.60 1.75 -10.83
C ILE A 25 21.63 0.72 -11.40
N ALA A 26 20.39 0.70 -10.94
CA ALA A 26 19.35 -0.19 -11.45
C ALA A 26 19.04 0.05 -12.93
N SER A 27 19.05 1.31 -13.38
CA SER A 27 18.79 1.66 -14.79
C SER A 27 19.78 1.04 -15.76
N ARG A 28 21.06 0.89 -15.35
CA ARG A 28 22.11 0.25 -16.14
C ARG A 28 21.92 -1.26 -16.30
N GLN A 29 21.16 -1.88 -15.42
CA GLN A 29 20.84 -3.31 -15.45
C GLN A 29 19.53 -3.61 -16.18
N THR A 30 18.70 -2.60 -16.44
CA THR A 30 17.39 -2.76 -17.07
C THR A 30 17.55 -2.82 -18.59
N ARG A 31 17.43 -4.03 -19.17
CA ARG A 31 17.64 -4.28 -20.61
C ARG A 31 16.39 -4.76 -21.36
N SER A 32 15.38 -5.26 -20.65
CA SER A 32 14.16 -5.82 -21.22
C SER A 32 12.90 -5.31 -20.53
N PRO A 33 11.72 -5.42 -21.13
CA PRO A 33 10.47 -5.16 -20.42
C PRO A 33 10.28 -6.04 -19.18
N LEU A 34 10.75 -7.30 -19.20
CA LEU A 34 10.69 -8.19 -18.05
C LEU A 34 11.58 -7.68 -16.90
N ASP A 35 12.77 -7.13 -17.22
CA ASP A 35 13.61 -6.45 -16.23
C ASP A 35 12.91 -5.24 -15.65
N PHE A 36 12.30 -4.41 -16.50
CA PHE A 36 11.65 -3.17 -16.07
C PHE A 36 10.44 -3.44 -15.18
N PHE A 37 9.59 -4.41 -15.51
CA PHE A 37 8.33 -4.67 -14.79
C PHE A 37 8.43 -5.73 -13.69
N LEU A 38 9.40 -6.66 -13.75
CA LEU A 38 9.55 -7.78 -12.80
C LEU A 38 10.98 -8.03 -12.35
N ALA A 39 11.93 -7.11 -12.60
CA ALA A 39 13.35 -7.27 -12.23
C ALA A 39 13.92 -8.64 -12.68
N ASP A 40 13.52 -9.14 -13.85
CA ASP A 40 13.86 -10.47 -14.36
C ASP A 40 13.57 -11.62 -13.36
N ARG A 41 12.58 -11.44 -12.50
CA ARG A 41 12.23 -12.38 -11.43
C ARG A 41 13.43 -12.78 -10.56
N SER A 42 14.25 -11.81 -10.17
CA SER A 42 15.54 -12.03 -9.49
C SER A 42 15.58 -11.52 -8.04
N LEU A 43 14.49 -10.99 -7.51
CA LEU A 43 14.46 -10.40 -6.16
C LEU A 43 14.76 -11.45 -5.09
N LYS A 44 15.60 -11.09 -4.11
CA LYS A 44 15.98 -11.91 -2.95
C LYS A 44 14.97 -11.74 -1.81
N ALA A 45 15.00 -12.63 -0.81
CA ALA A 45 14.00 -12.72 0.26
C ALA A 45 13.78 -11.40 1.01
N TRP A 46 14.84 -10.77 1.50
CA TRP A 46 14.76 -9.49 2.22
C TRP A 46 14.17 -8.37 1.38
N VAL A 47 14.65 -8.26 0.12
CA VAL A 47 14.16 -7.23 -0.80
C VAL A 47 12.69 -7.49 -1.16
N THR A 48 12.32 -8.74 -1.46
CA THR A 48 10.92 -9.10 -1.77
C THR A 48 9.99 -8.80 -0.60
N ALA A 49 10.39 -9.21 0.61
CA ALA A 49 9.56 -9.03 1.81
C ALA A 49 9.41 -7.55 2.16
N ILE A 50 10.51 -6.84 2.38
CA ILE A 50 10.46 -5.46 2.85
C ILE A 50 9.90 -4.53 1.76
N SER A 51 10.23 -4.72 0.47
CA SER A 51 9.60 -3.93 -0.60
C SER A 51 8.11 -4.19 -0.70
N SER A 52 7.64 -5.44 -0.53
CA SER A 52 6.22 -5.76 -0.52
C SER A 52 5.49 -5.10 0.65
N THR A 53 6.05 -5.18 1.85
CA THR A 53 5.45 -4.60 3.06
C THR A 53 5.57 -3.07 3.07
N ALA A 54 6.75 -2.50 2.82
CA ALA A 54 6.94 -1.05 2.83
C ALA A 54 6.10 -0.33 1.76
N SER A 55 5.81 -0.97 0.62
CA SER A 55 4.95 -0.40 -0.41
C SER A 55 3.46 -0.51 -0.08
N SER A 56 3.04 -1.42 0.78
CA SER A 56 1.67 -1.52 1.28
C SER A 56 1.44 -0.67 2.53
N GLU A 57 2.48 -0.51 3.37
CA GLU A 57 2.43 0.25 4.61
C GLU A 57 2.92 1.69 4.37
N SER A 58 2.10 2.50 3.77
CA SER A 58 2.39 3.87 3.36
C SER A 58 2.19 4.90 4.50
N ALA A 59 1.88 6.13 4.15
CA ALA A 59 1.49 7.18 5.11
C ALA A 59 0.39 6.71 6.08
N TRP A 60 -0.54 5.88 5.61
CA TRP A 60 -1.63 5.39 6.46
C TRP A 60 -1.15 4.54 7.64
N ALA A 61 -0.05 3.80 7.50
CA ALA A 61 0.51 3.00 8.60
C ALA A 61 1.30 3.87 9.60
N VAL A 62 2.09 4.83 9.11
CA VAL A 62 2.98 5.63 9.99
C VAL A 62 2.35 6.93 10.49
N LEU A 63 1.44 7.54 9.75
CA LEU A 63 0.71 8.72 10.17
C LEU A 63 -0.74 8.37 10.55
N GLY A 64 -1.44 7.70 9.64
CA GLY A 64 -2.86 7.40 9.79
C GLY A 64 -3.16 6.44 10.95
N THR A 65 -2.40 5.33 11.12
CA THR A 65 -2.62 4.40 12.25
C THR A 65 -2.20 5.02 13.58
N VAL A 66 -1.15 5.83 13.59
CA VAL A 66 -0.77 6.60 14.79
C VAL A 66 -1.88 7.58 15.17
N GLY A 67 -2.42 8.33 14.21
CA GLY A 67 -3.56 9.24 14.40
C GLY A 67 -4.84 8.51 14.83
N LEU A 68 -5.14 7.36 14.20
CA LEU A 68 -6.28 6.53 14.60
C LEU A 68 -6.15 6.06 16.05
N SER A 69 -4.96 5.61 16.45
CA SER A 69 -4.71 5.16 17.82
C SER A 69 -4.72 6.30 18.83
N TYR A 70 -4.34 7.51 18.38
CA TYR A 70 -4.47 8.72 19.20
C TYR A 70 -5.95 9.08 19.47
N THR A 71 -6.83 8.90 18.50
CA THR A 71 -8.27 9.22 18.65
C THR A 71 -9.07 8.10 19.30
N GLU A 72 -8.76 6.84 18.99
CA GLU A 72 -9.53 5.66 19.34
C GLU A 72 -8.96 4.88 20.56
N GLY A 73 -7.75 5.23 20.99
CA GLY A 73 -7.05 4.50 22.05
C GLY A 73 -6.82 3.03 21.71
N LEU A 74 -6.96 2.17 22.72
CA LEU A 74 -6.75 0.73 22.60
C LEU A 74 -7.77 0.06 21.66
N SER A 75 -8.93 0.67 21.41
CA SER A 75 -9.91 0.09 20.47
C SER A 75 -9.38 0.00 19.04
N ALA A 76 -8.35 0.78 18.69
CA ALA A 76 -7.64 0.66 17.41
C ALA A 76 -6.82 -0.65 17.28
N ILE A 77 -6.60 -1.41 18.36
CA ILE A 77 -5.75 -2.63 18.33
C ILE A 77 -6.25 -3.69 17.35
N TRP A 78 -7.54 -3.71 17.05
CA TRP A 78 -8.14 -4.66 16.10
C TRP A 78 -7.61 -4.55 14.69
N PHE A 79 -7.02 -3.42 14.34
CA PHE A 79 -6.27 -3.22 13.12
C PHE A 79 -5.08 -4.19 12.98
N LEU A 80 -4.30 -4.39 14.05
CA LEU A 80 -3.11 -5.24 14.04
C LEU A 80 -3.40 -6.69 13.62
N PRO A 81 -4.32 -7.45 14.28
CA PRO A 81 -4.62 -8.81 13.85
C PRO A 81 -5.24 -8.85 12.45
N GLY A 82 -5.99 -7.83 12.03
CA GLY A 82 -6.54 -7.73 10.68
C GLY A 82 -5.44 -7.69 9.62
N CYS A 83 -4.48 -6.79 9.74
CA CYS A 83 -3.36 -6.66 8.82
C CYS A 83 -2.42 -7.88 8.85
N LEU A 84 -2.08 -8.40 10.03
CA LEU A 84 -1.25 -9.60 10.15
C LEU A 84 -1.92 -10.83 9.54
N MET A 85 -3.25 -10.98 9.67
CA MET A 85 -3.99 -12.04 9.00
C MET A 85 -3.95 -11.88 7.47
N GLY A 86 -4.07 -10.64 6.97
CA GLY A 86 -3.88 -10.35 5.55
C GLY A 86 -2.48 -10.76 5.05
N TYR A 87 -1.43 -10.48 5.82
CA TYR A 87 -0.08 -10.96 5.51
C TYR A 87 0.01 -12.49 5.52
N LEU A 88 -0.53 -13.15 6.55
CA LEU A 88 -0.56 -14.61 6.63
C LEU A 88 -1.21 -15.21 5.38
N ILE A 89 -2.40 -14.73 5.00
CA ILE A 89 -3.12 -15.20 3.80
C ILE A 89 -2.26 -14.99 2.55
N ASN A 90 -1.69 -13.81 2.36
CA ASN A 90 -0.89 -13.51 1.19
C ASN A 90 0.38 -14.37 1.09
N TRP A 91 1.18 -14.40 2.14
CA TRP A 91 2.49 -15.04 2.10
C TRP A 91 2.42 -16.56 2.11
N PHE A 92 1.50 -17.17 2.88
CA PHE A 92 1.39 -18.62 2.95
C PHE A 92 0.56 -19.22 1.83
N PHE A 93 -0.53 -18.54 1.43
CA PHE A 93 -1.49 -19.15 0.50
C PHE A 93 -1.39 -18.61 -0.93
N ILE A 94 -1.02 -17.34 -1.13
CA ILE A 94 -1.06 -16.70 -2.45
C ILE A 94 0.32 -16.60 -3.10
N ALA A 95 1.32 -16.09 -2.38
CA ALA A 95 2.59 -15.67 -2.95
C ALA A 95 3.32 -16.78 -3.74
N GLU A 96 3.41 -17.99 -3.19
CA GLU A 96 4.06 -19.12 -3.87
C GLU A 96 3.31 -19.53 -5.15
N LYS A 97 1.98 -19.63 -5.08
CA LYS A 97 1.16 -20.07 -6.20
C LYS A 97 1.18 -19.04 -7.33
N ILE A 98 0.98 -17.76 -7.01
CA ILE A 98 1.02 -16.66 -8.00
C ILE A 98 2.40 -16.58 -8.65
N ARG A 99 3.47 -16.75 -7.88
CA ARG A 99 4.84 -16.78 -8.37
C ARG A 99 5.06 -17.91 -9.41
N LYS A 100 4.58 -19.10 -9.14
CA LYS A 100 4.68 -20.27 -10.04
C LYS A 100 3.82 -20.06 -11.28
N GLN A 101 2.52 -19.85 -11.10
CA GLN A 101 1.57 -19.73 -12.20
C GLN A 101 1.89 -18.55 -13.12
N SER A 102 2.23 -17.37 -12.58
CA SER A 102 2.59 -16.21 -13.41
C SER A 102 3.83 -16.47 -14.26
N LYS A 103 4.77 -17.32 -13.82
CA LYS A 103 5.93 -17.72 -14.62
C LYS A 103 5.53 -18.69 -15.73
N GLU A 104 4.69 -19.68 -15.42
CA GLU A 104 4.22 -20.68 -16.39
C GLU A 104 3.45 -20.05 -17.54
N ILE A 105 2.51 -19.15 -17.24
CA ILE A 105 1.71 -18.44 -18.25
C ILE A 105 2.39 -17.18 -18.80
N LYS A 106 3.67 -16.94 -18.44
CA LYS A 106 4.49 -15.79 -18.86
C LYS A 106 3.86 -14.43 -18.63
N ALA A 107 3.06 -14.30 -17.56
CA ALA A 107 2.43 -13.05 -17.19
C ALA A 107 3.44 -12.05 -16.63
N VAL A 108 3.35 -10.80 -17.04
CA VAL A 108 4.22 -9.69 -16.62
C VAL A 108 3.51 -8.75 -15.64
N THR A 109 2.20 -8.56 -15.83
CA THR A 109 1.34 -7.76 -14.96
C THR A 109 0.24 -8.62 -14.32
N LEU A 110 -0.48 -8.06 -13.34
CA LEU A 110 -1.67 -8.73 -12.79
C LEU A 110 -2.76 -8.87 -13.86
N SER A 111 -2.94 -7.85 -14.71
CA SER A 111 -3.89 -7.90 -15.83
C SER A 111 -3.53 -9.01 -16.83
N ASP A 112 -2.23 -9.17 -17.15
CA ASP A 112 -1.72 -10.29 -17.95
C ASP A 112 -2.04 -11.65 -17.31
N TYR A 113 -1.84 -11.75 -15.99
CA TYR A 113 -2.09 -12.98 -15.25
C TYR A 113 -3.57 -13.38 -15.34
N ILE A 114 -4.47 -12.44 -15.12
CA ILE A 114 -5.92 -12.68 -15.18
C ILE A 114 -6.34 -13.05 -16.61
N GLU A 115 -5.96 -12.28 -17.61
CA GLU A 115 -6.30 -12.52 -19.01
C GLU A 115 -5.80 -13.89 -19.48
N ASN A 116 -4.51 -14.19 -19.25
CA ASN A 116 -3.90 -15.44 -19.70
C ASN A 116 -4.48 -16.66 -18.97
N HIS A 117 -4.86 -16.51 -17.69
CA HIS A 117 -5.48 -17.59 -16.92
C HIS A 117 -6.84 -18.02 -17.50
N PHE A 118 -7.64 -17.06 -17.98
CA PHE A 118 -8.97 -17.32 -18.55
C PHE A 118 -8.98 -17.41 -20.08
N ASN A 119 -7.83 -17.33 -20.75
CA ASN A 119 -7.70 -17.29 -22.21
C ASN A 119 -8.67 -16.26 -22.84
N ASP A 120 -8.68 -15.04 -22.31
CA ASP A 120 -9.59 -13.97 -22.76
C ASP A 120 -9.09 -13.28 -24.03
N GLU A 121 -9.34 -13.87 -25.20
CA GLU A 121 -8.95 -13.35 -26.52
C GLU A 121 -9.57 -11.97 -26.85
N LYS A 122 -10.66 -11.59 -26.17
CA LYS A 122 -11.34 -10.31 -26.37
C LYS A 122 -10.78 -9.17 -25.52
N HIS A 123 -9.78 -9.44 -24.68
CA HIS A 123 -9.15 -8.46 -23.79
C HIS A 123 -10.09 -7.75 -22.79
N VAL A 124 -11.30 -8.30 -22.53
CA VAL A 124 -12.29 -7.67 -21.63
C VAL A 124 -11.81 -7.66 -20.18
N LEU A 125 -11.26 -8.79 -19.71
CA LEU A 125 -10.70 -8.88 -18.35
C LEU A 125 -9.53 -7.93 -18.17
N ARG A 126 -8.67 -7.79 -19.19
CA ARG A 126 -7.57 -6.83 -19.19
C ARG A 126 -8.09 -5.40 -19.10
N LEU A 127 -9.05 -5.02 -19.93
CA LEU A 127 -9.60 -3.68 -19.95
C LEU A 127 -10.21 -3.28 -18.59
N ILE A 128 -11.03 -4.17 -18.02
CA ILE A 128 -11.63 -3.95 -16.69
C ILE A 128 -10.53 -3.81 -15.63
N SER A 129 -9.53 -4.71 -15.65
CA SER A 129 -8.39 -4.63 -14.71
C SER A 129 -7.64 -3.31 -14.83
N VAL A 130 -7.34 -2.87 -16.05
CA VAL A 130 -6.64 -1.60 -16.30
C VAL A 130 -7.43 -0.41 -15.76
N VAL A 131 -8.74 -0.34 -16.01
CA VAL A 131 -9.59 0.75 -15.53
C VAL A 131 -9.60 0.81 -13.99
N ILE A 132 -9.79 -0.34 -13.33
CA ILE A 132 -9.83 -0.41 -11.86
C ILE A 132 -8.46 -0.05 -11.28
N ILE A 133 -7.38 -0.66 -11.78
CA ILE A 133 -6.01 -0.41 -11.29
C ILE A 133 -5.67 1.06 -11.46
N PHE A 134 -5.88 1.62 -12.64
CA PHE A 134 -5.58 3.01 -12.94
C PHE A 134 -6.33 3.96 -12.00
N SER A 135 -7.66 3.80 -11.88
CA SER A 135 -8.49 4.69 -11.07
C SER A 135 -8.11 4.65 -9.60
N CYS A 136 -7.97 3.46 -9.01
CA CYS A 136 -7.63 3.31 -7.60
C CYS A 136 -6.18 3.75 -7.31
N MET A 137 -5.22 3.40 -8.18
CA MET A 137 -3.81 3.79 -7.99
C MET A 137 -3.63 5.30 -8.08
N MET A 138 -4.31 5.98 -9.01
CA MET A 138 -4.23 7.44 -9.12
C MET A 138 -4.81 8.14 -7.89
N ALA A 139 -5.95 7.67 -7.37
CA ALA A 139 -6.52 8.17 -6.12
C ALA A 139 -5.58 7.94 -4.94
N TYR A 140 -5.00 6.74 -4.83
CA TYR A 140 -4.07 6.41 -3.76
C TYR A 140 -2.80 7.26 -3.83
N VAL A 141 -2.19 7.43 -5.01
CA VAL A 141 -0.99 8.28 -5.19
C VAL A 141 -1.31 9.74 -4.84
N GLY A 142 -2.49 10.24 -5.21
CA GLY A 142 -2.95 11.56 -4.79
C GLY A 142 -2.96 11.72 -3.27
N ALA A 143 -3.53 10.75 -2.53
CA ALA A 143 -3.51 10.73 -1.07
C ALA A 143 -2.10 10.73 -0.49
N GLN A 144 -1.18 9.95 -1.08
CA GLN A 144 0.21 9.92 -0.63
C GLN A 144 0.94 11.23 -0.89
N LEU A 145 0.67 11.90 -1.99
CA LEU A 145 1.24 13.23 -2.27
C LEU A 145 0.72 14.30 -1.31
N THR A 146 -0.56 14.21 -0.91
CA THR A 146 -1.13 15.05 0.17
C THR A 146 -0.40 14.80 1.49
N ALA A 147 -0.04 13.54 1.79
CA ALA A 147 0.76 13.19 2.97
C ALA A 147 2.17 13.81 2.93
N ILE A 148 2.82 13.88 1.74
CA ILE A 148 4.08 14.64 1.58
C ILE A 148 3.85 16.11 1.96
N GLY A 149 2.78 16.73 1.45
CA GLY A 149 2.43 18.10 1.75
C GLY A 149 2.31 18.37 3.25
N LYS A 150 1.52 17.55 3.95
CA LYS A 150 1.35 17.62 5.42
C LYS A 150 2.67 17.43 6.16
N THR A 151 3.49 16.46 5.76
CA THR A 151 4.76 16.17 6.41
C THR A 151 5.76 17.32 6.29
N PHE A 152 5.91 17.90 5.10
CA PHE A 152 6.82 19.01 4.87
C PHE A 152 6.34 20.31 5.53
N ASP A 153 5.02 20.54 5.56
CA ASP A 153 4.44 21.69 6.27
C ASP A 153 4.72 21.58 7.78
N ALA A 154 4.46 20.41 8.36
CA ALA A 154 4.71 20.16 9.79
C ALA A 154 6.20 20.30 10.18
N ILE A 155 7.14 19.94 9.28
CA ILE A 155 8.59 19.93 9.59
C ILE A 155 9.27 21.25 9.26
N PHE A 156 8.94 21.84 8.10
CA PHE A 156 9.69 22.98 7.53
C PHE A 156 8.86 24.26 7.43
N GLY A 157 7.54 24.20 7.70
CA GLY A 157 6.63 25.32 7.43
C GLY A 157 6.59 25.71 5.94
N VAL A 158 6.87 24.75 5.04
CA VAL A 158 6.87 24.97 3.58
C VAL A 158 5.45 24.90 3.06
N PRO A 159 5.00 25.83 2.22
CA PRO A 159 3.64 25.80 1.67
C PRO A 159 3.30 24.46 1.02
N HIS A 160 2.11 23.94 1.30
CA HIS A 160 1.62 22.62 0.90
C HIS A 160 1.81 22.32 -0.60
N ILE A 161 1.50 23.29 -1.46
CA ILE A 161 1.66 23.17 -2.92
C ILE A 161 3.12 22.92 -3.33
N LEU A 162 4.06 23.66 -2.72
CA LEU A 162 5.49 23.53 -3.02
C LEU A 162 6.02 22.18 -2.51
N SER A 163 5.56 21.74 -1.34
CA SER A 163 5.91 20.46 -0.74
C SER A 163 5.49 19.28 -1.59
N ILE A 164 4.23 19.25 -2.07
CA ILE A 164 3.72 18.24 -2.99
C ILE A 164 4.53 18.23 -4.29
N SER A 165 4.83 19.40 -4.84
CA SER A 165 5.54 19.51 -6.12
C SER A 165 6.97 19.00 -6.02
N ILE A 166 7.72 19.41 -5.00
CA ILE A 166 9.11 18.96 -4.79
C ILE A 166 9.15 17.46 -4.49
N GLY A 167 8.38 17.00 -3.51
CA GLY A 167 8.36 15.60 -3.12
C GLY A 167 7.89 14.68 -4.25
N GLY A 168 6.85 15.09 -4.98
CA GLY A 168 6.36 14.36 -6.15
C GLY A 168 7.43 14.24 -7.25
N MET A 169 8.09 15.34 -7.62
CA MET A 169 9.14 15.32 -8.65
C MET A 169 10.34 14.47 -8.26
N LEU A 170 10.71 14.45 -6.97
CA LEU A 170 11.80 13.60 -6.47
C LEU A 170 11.46 12.09 -6.61
N VAL A 171 10.24 11.71 -6.25
CA VAL A 171 9.78 10.31 -6.40
C VAL A 171 9.77 9.91 -7.87
N LEU A 172 9.24 10.75 -8.74
CA LEU A 172 9.21 10.49 -10.18
C LEU A 172 10.61 10.29 -10.75
N GLY A 173 11.59 11.09 -10.30
CA GLY A 173 12.97 11.02 -10.76
C GLY A 173 13.56 9.61 -10.68
N TYR A 174 13.59 8.98 -9.51
CA TYR A 174 14.19 7.65 -9.37
C TYR A 174 13.28 6.52 -9.89
N THR A 175 11.95 6.69 -9.83
CA THR A 175 11.01 5.69 -10.33
C THR A 175 11.15 5.47 -11.84
N MET A 176 11.31 6.56 -12.60
CA MET A 176 11.51 6.50 -14.06
C MET A 176 12.78 5.76 -14.47
N MET A 177 13.84 5.76 -13.64
CA MET A 177 15.15 5.28 -14.02
C MET A 177 15.21 3.76 -14.21
N GLY A 178 14.88 2.96 -13.20
CA GLY A 178 15.21 1.54 -13.13
C GLY A 178 14.06 0.54 -12.97
N GLY A 179 12.79 0.96 -13.09
CA GLY A 179 11.62 0.09 -12.99
C GLY A 179 11.52 -0.63 -11.63
N VAL A 180 10.91 -1.84 -11.62
CA VAL A 180 10.69 -2.63 -10.38
C VAL A 180 11.99 -2.92 -9.63
N ARG A 181 13.12 -3.07 -10.31
CA ARG A 181 14.42 -3.31 -9.64
C ARG A 181 14.84 -2.11 -8.79
N ALA A 182 14.78 -0.90 -9.35
CA ALA A 182 15.09 0.33 -8.62
C ALA A 182 14.13 0.50 -7.44
N VAL A 183 12.83 0.41 -7.70
CA VAL A 183 11.78 0.58 -6.69
C VAL A 183 11.95 -0.44 -5.56
N ALA A 184 12.17 -1.73 -5.85
CA ALA A 184 12.35 -2.75 -4.81
C ALA A 184 13.59 -2.52 -3.93
N TRP A 185 14.69 -2.00 -4.48
CA TRP A 185 15.88 -1.68 -3.71
C TRP A 185 15.74 -0.39 -2.90
N THR A 186 15.08 0.63 -3.45
CA THR A 186 14.75 1.84 -2.67
C THR A 186 13.77 1.52 -1.55
N ASP A 187 12.71 0.77 -1.82
CA ASP A 187 11.73 0.32 -0.82
C ASP A 187 12.38 -0.48 0.32
N PHE A 188 13.39 -1.32 0.00
CA PHE A 188 14.11 -2.08 1.01
C PHE A 188 14.80 -1.16 2.03
N ILE A 189 15.50 -0.13 1.57
CA ILE A 189 16.16 0.85 2.45
C ILE A 189 15.10 1.70 3.17
N GLN A 190 14.11 2.16 2.44
CA GLN A 190 12.98 2.95 2.96
C GLN A 190 12.24 2.20 4.06
N GLY A 191 11.94 0.91 3.85
CA GLY A 191 11.26 0.08 4.84
C GLY A 191 12.07 -0.14 6.12
N LEU A 192 13.41 -0.20 6.02
CA LEU A 192 14.28 -0.29 7.21
C LEU A 192 14.28 1.03 8.00
N ILE A 193 14.37 2.17 7.32
CA ILE A 193 14.34 3.49 7.98
C ILE A 193 12.97 3.73 8.63
N MET A 194 11.90 3.35 7.93
CA MET A 194 10.52 3.49 8.40
C MET A 194 10.28 2.73 9.72
N VAL A 195 10.62 1.42 9.77
CA VAL A 195 10.44 0.63 11.00
C VAL A 195 11.32 1.13 12.13
N PHE A 196 12.58 1.47 11.84
CA PHE A 196 13.50 2.04 12.80
C PHE A 196 12.94 3.32 13.42
N GLY A 197 12.48 4.26 12.59
CA GLY A 197 11.95 5.54 13.04
C GLY A 197 10.73 5.38 13.96
N LEU A 198 9.77 4.57 13.54
CA LEU A 198 8.54 4.38 14.30
C LEU A 198 8.79 3.65 15.64
N VAL A 199 9.63 2.61 15.64
CA VAL A 199 10.01 1.88 16.86
C VAL A 199 10.74 2.81 17.85
N VAL A 200 11.72 3.58 17.37
CA VAL A 200 12.49 4.48 18.25
C VAL A 200 11.59 5.54 18.89
N VAL A 201 10.74 6.21 18.11
CA VAL A 201 9.85 7.25 18.66
C VAL A 201 8.86 6.65 19.65
N SER A 202 8.30 5.48 19.36
CA SER A 202 7.37 4.81 20.29
C SER A 202 8.04 4.43 21.61
N LEU A 203 9.26 3.91 21.56
CA LEU A 203 10.03 3.60 22.77
C LEU A 203 10.39 4.84 23.58
N MET A 204 10.77 5.93 22.92
CA MET A 204 11.06 7.20 23.57
C MET A 204 9.80 7.83 24.17
N ALA A 205 8.65 7.69 23.53
CA ALA A 205 7.37 8.12 24.09
C ALA A 205 7.02 7.37 25.40
N VAL A 206 7.19 6.05 25.42
CA VAL A 206 7.01 5.24 26.64
C VAL A 206 8.02 5.65 27.73
N GLN A 207 9.28 5.85 27.35
CA GLN A 207 10.33 6.25 28.30
C GLN A 207 10.06 7.63 28.90
N SER A 208 9.54 8.59 28.15
CA SER A 208 9.22 9.93 28.63
C SER A 208 8.07 9.94 29.64
N LEU A 209 7.21 8.91 29.62
CA LEU A 209 6.16 8.65 30.61
C LEU A 209 6.64 7.76 31.78
N GLY A 210 7.94 7.61 32.00
CA GLY A 210 8.50 6.83 33.10
C GLY A 210 8.49 5.31 32.90
N GLY A 211 8.35 4.83 31.67
CA GLY A 211 8.29 3.41 31.32
C GLY A 211 6.86 2.86 31.21
N LEU A 212 6.74 1.60 30.83
CA LEU A 212 5.45 0.98 30.46
C LEU A 212 4.43 1.02 31.64
N SER A 213 4.84 0.75 32.86
CA SER A 213 3.93 0.73 34.00
C SER A 213 3.40 2.13 34.33
N SER A 214 4.27 3.15 34.34
CA SER A 214 3.87 4.55 34.57
C SER A 214 3.01 5.06 33.43
N MET A 215 3.36 4.75 32.19
CA MET A 215 2.57 5.10 30.99
C MET A 215 1.12 4.60 31.14
N LEU A 216 0.90 3.35 31.54
CA LEU A 216 -0.46 2.81 31.68
C LEU A 216 -1.26 3.58 32.73
N VAL A 217 -0.63 3.94 33.84
CA VAL A 217 -1.28 4.74 34.91
C VAL A 217 -1.60 6.15 34.44
N GLU A 218 -0.67 6.82 33.74
CA GLU A 218 -0.89 8.18 33.23
C GLU A 218 -1.97 8.24 32.15
N VAL A 219 -1.99 7.25 31.25
CA VAL A 219 -3.01 7.14 30.21
C VAL A 219 -4.39 6.89 30.84
N GLU A 220 -4.51 6.01 31.81
CA GLU A 220 -5.75 5.73 32.52
C GLU A 220 -6.28 6.96 33.26
N GLN A 221 -5.39 7.73 33.91
CA GLN A 221 -5.74 8.98 34.61
C GLN A 221 -6.16 10.09 33.65
N ALA A 222 -5.50 10.21 32.47
CA ALA A 222 -5.82 11.23 31.47
C ALA A 222 -7.16 10.94 30.76
N SER A 223 -7.43 9.68 30.46
CA SER A 223 -8.66 9.24 29.78
C SER A 223 -8.93 7.74 30.08
N PRO A 224 -9.82 7.41 31.01
CA PRO A 224 -10.14 6.02 31.33
C PRO A 224 -10.55 5.17 30.14
N THR A 225 -11.26 5.77 29.16
CA THR A 225 -11.75 5.07 27.98
C THR A 225 -10.64 4.71 26.98
N THR A 226 -9.44 5.32 27.08
CA THR A 226 -8.32 5.06 26.17
C THR A 226 -7.81 3.63 26.26
N LEU A 227 -7.79 3.02 27.45
CA LEU A 227 -7.36 1.64 27.66
C LEU A 227 -8.50 0.62 27.57
N GLU A 228 -9.73 1.08 27.31
CA GLU A 228 -10.87 0.18 27.09
C GLU A 228 -10.86 -0.43 25.69
N TRP A 229 -11.10 -1.74 25.61
CA TRP A 229 -11.22 -2.46 24.34
C TRP A 229 -12.33 -1.93 23.42
N MET A 230 -13.38 -1.37 24.01
CA MET A 230 -14.50 -0.78 23.26
C MET A 230 -14.34 0.71 23.01
N GLY A 231 -13.40 1.40 23.69
CA GLY A 231 -13.17 2.83 23.54
C GLY A 231 -14.41 3.67 23.84
N GLY A 232 -15.22 3.29 24.81
CA GLY A 232 -16.48 3.98 25.16
C GLY A 232 -17.62 3.86 24.11
N LYS A 233 -17.45 3.04 23.07
CA LYS A 233 -18.46 2.87 21.99
C LYS A 233 -19.64 2.02 22.44
N SER A 234 -20.80 2.22 21.82
CA SER A 234 -21.91 1.26 21.91
C SER A 234 -21.51 -0.10 21.32
N ILE A 235 -22.17 -1.17 21.76
CA ILE A 235 -21.89 -2.54 21.29
C ILE A 235 -21.94 -2.61 19.76
N ALA A 236 -22.96 -2.05 19.12
CA ALA A 236 -23.11 -2.07 17.66
C ALA A 236 -21.98 -1.30 16.95
N ALA A 237 -21.64 -0.10 17.43
CA ALA A 237 -20.54 0.70 16.88
C ALA A 237 -19.18 0.02 17.07
N PHE A 238 -18.95 -0.63 18.22
CA PHE A 238 -17.75 -1.40 18.48
C PHE A 238 -17.59 -2.58 17.49
N PHE A 239 -18.62 -3.41 17.32
CA PHE A 239 -18.53 -4.53 16.38
C PHE A 239 -18.38 -4.05 14.94
N GLY A 240 -19.03 -2.97 14.53
CA GLY A 240 -18.84 -2.36 13.20
C GLY A 240 -17.40 -1.91 12.99
N SER A 241 -16.83 -1.18 13.95
CA SER A 241 -15.44 -0.73 13.93
C SER A 241 -14.46 -1.91 13.94
N MET A 242 -14.64 -2.87 14.85
CA MET A 242 -13.80 -4.07 14.95
C MET A 242 -13.78 -4.87 13.64
N VAL A 243 -14.94 -5.19 13.09
CA VAL A 243 -15.05 -5.91 11.81
C VAL A 243 -14.45 -5.10 10.67
N GLY A 244 -14.60 -3.78 10.68
CA GLY A 244 -13.99 -2.88 9.72
C GLY A 244 -12.47 -2.94 9.77
N LEU A 245 -11.87 -2.80 10.95
CA LEU A 245 -10.41 -2.83 11.16
C LEU A 245 -9.83 -4.22 10.85
N LEU A 246 -10.46 -5.30 11.29
CA LEU A 246 -10.08 -6.66 10.91
C LEU A 246 -10.18 -6.87 9.40
N GLY A 247 -11.18 -6.26 8.76
CA GLY A 247 -11.46 -6.37 7.34
C GLY A 247 -10.39 -5.74 6.45
N ILE A 248 -9.55 -4.81 6.95
CA ILE A 248 -8.46 -4.18 6.17
C ILE A 248 -7.54 -5.24 5.57
N GLY A 249 -7.29 -6.33 6.31
CA GLY A 249 -6.48 -7.47 5.86
C GLY A 249 -6.98 -8.15 4.59
N LEU A 250 -8.29 -8.11 4.31
CA LEU A 250 -8.87 -8.67 3.08
C LEU A 250 -8.39 -7.98 1.81
N GLY A 251 -7.85 -6.76 1.94
CA GLY A 251 -7.35 -5.99 0.79
C GLY A 251 -6.03 -6.50 0.21
N TYR A 252 -5.15 -7.09 1.02
CA TYR A 252 -3.79 -7.47 0.59
C TYR A 252 -3.75 -8.39 -0.65
N PRO A 253 -4.58 -9.43 -0.78
CA PRO A 253 -4.59 -10.29 -1.96
C PRO A 253 -4.83 -9.54 -3.27
N GLY A 254 -5.60 -8.47 -3.21
CA GLY A 254 -6.01 -7.69 -4.36
C GLY A 254 -5.08 -6.54 -4.74
N GLN A 255 -3.96 -6.31 -4.03
CA GLN A 255 -3.07 -5.18 -4.30
C GLN A 255 -2.06 -5.49 -5.41
N PRO A 256 -2.17 -4.89 -6.62
CA PRO A 256 -1.29 -5.24 -7.74
C PRO A 256 0.19 -4.98 -7.47
N HIS A 257 0.53 -3.91 -6.73
CA HIS A 257 1.90 -3.58 -6.37
C HIS A 257 2.51 -4.60 -5.41
N VAL A 258 1.74 -5.17 -4.48
CA VAL A 258 2.16 -6.26 -3.58
C VAL A 258 2.34 -7.56 -4.38
N VAL A 259 1.35 -7.93 -5.18
CA VAL A 259 1.36 -9.16 -6.01
C VAL A 259 2.55 -9.16 -6.99
N THR A 260 2.88 -8.00 -7.56
CA THR A 260 4.04 -7.86 -8.46
C THR A 260 5.35 -8.26 -7.77
N ARG A 261 5.54 -8.00 -6.45
CA ARG A 261 6.75 -8.43 -5.70
C ARG A 261 6.83 -9.94 -5.59
N TYR A 262 5.71 -10.63 -5.40
CA TYR A 262 5.69 -12.10 -5.42
C TYR A 262 6.03 -12.65 -6.80
N MET A 263 5.50 -12.06 -7.86
CA MET A 263 5.83 -12.42 -9.25
C MET A 263 7.31 -12.19 -9.57
N ALA A 264 7.91 -11.15 -9.00
CA ALA A 264 9.33 -10.77 -9.19
C ALA A 264 10.32 -11.57 -8.32
N ALA A 265 9.85 -12.36 -7.35
CA ALA A 265 10.70 -13.17 -6.48
C ALA A 265 11.48 -14.24 -7.27
N LYS A 266 12.74 -14.48 -6.89
CA LYS A 266 13.65 -15.42 -7.59
C LYS A 266 13.10 -16.85 -7.64
N ASN A 267 12.63 -17.36 -6.53
CA ASN A 267 12.09 -18.72 -6.40
C ASN A 267 11.18 -18.88 -5.17
N THR A 268 10.61 -20.07 -4.99
CA THR A 268 9.74 -20.41 -3.86
C THR A 268 10.43 -20.26 -2.50
N GLN A 269 11.72 -20.60 -2.39
CA GLN A 269 12.45 -20.48 -1.12
C GLN A 269 12.56 -19.00 -0.68
N VAL A 270 12.69 -18.10 -1.63
CA VAL A 270 12.64 -16.63 -1.37
C VAL A 270 11.31 -16.23 -0.75
N ILE A 271 10.20 -16.77 -1.25
CA ILE A 271 8.86 -16.52 -0.68
C ILE A 271 8.78 -17.05 0.76
N LYS A 272 9.17 -18.31 0.99
CA LYS A 272 9.13 -18.92 2.33
C LYS A 272 9.95 -18.15 3.36
N ASN A 273 11.16 -17.75 2.99
CA ASN A 273 12.01 -16.95 3.88
C ASN A 273 11.44 -15.53 4.07
N GLY A 274 10.87 -14.94 3.00
CA GLY A 274 10.24 -13.63 3.03
C GLY A 274 9.03 -13.55 3.93
N THR A 275 8.29 -14.64 4.10
CA THR A 275 7.10 -14.71 4.96
C THR A 275 7.40 -14.26 6.40
N TRP A 276 8.43 -14.83 7.02
CA TRP A 276 8.78 -14.50 8.39
C TRP A 276 9.33 -13.08 8.55
N ILE A 277 10.06 -12.60 7.54
CA ILE A 277 10.55 -11.22 7.49
C ILE A 277 9.36 -10.25 7.41
N ALA A 278 8.39 -10.50 6.53
CA ALA A 278 7.21 -9.66 6.38
C ALA A 278 6.34 -9.62 7.64
N LEU A 279 6.10 -10.78 8.27
CA LEU A 279 5.32 -10.88 9.51
C LEU A 279 5.99 -10.14 10.66
N GLY A 280 7.30 -10.34 10.86
CA GLY A 280 8.06 -9.65 11.91
C GLY A 280 8.09 -8.15 11.69
N TRP A 281 8.28 -7.70 10.44
CA TRP A 281 8.25 -6.30 10.08
C TRP A 281 6.87 -5.66 10.33
N GLY A 282 5.79 -6.33 9.91
CA GLY A 282 4.42 -5.85 10.13
C GLY A 282 4.06 -5.78 11.62
N LEU A 283 4.46 -6.79 12.41
CA LEU A 283 4.24 -6.76 13.86
C LEU A 283 4.91 -5.54 14.50
N LEU A 284 6.16 -5.24 14.13
CA LEU A 284 6.88 -4.09 14.67
C LEU A 284 6.22 -2.76 14.28
N ILE A 285 5.85 -2.57 13.02
CA ILE A 285 5.23 -1.33 12.54
C ILE A 285 3.90 -1.09 13.25
N TYR A 286 3.00 -2.06 13.23
CA TYR A 286 1.65 -1.86 13.76
C TYR A 286 1.60 -1.70 15.27
N SER A 287 2.37 -2.51 16.01
CA SER A 287 2.44 -2.36 17.47
C SER A 287 3.07 -1.03 17.87
N SER A 288 4.11 -0.57 17.16
CA SER A 288 4.74 0.73 17.43
C SER A 288 3.80 1.89 17.13
N ALA A 289 3.04 1.83 16.01
CA ALA A 289 2.08 2.86 15.66
C ALA A 289 0.95 3.00 16.71
N ILE A 290 0.42 1.87 17.17
CA ILE A 290 -0.61 1.84 18.22
C ILE A 290 -0.07 2.40 19.51
N LEU A 291 1.12 1.95 19.92
CA LEU A 291 1.75 2.38 21.16
C LEU A 291 2.02 3.89 21.17
N LEU A 292 2.55 4.43 20.06
CA LEU A 292 2.79 5.86 19.93
C LEU A 292 1.50 6.67 19.98
N GLY A 293 0.43 6.20 19.33
CA GLY A 293 -0.88 6.87 19.36
C GLY A 293 -1.44 6.96 20.79
N ILE A 294 -1.38 5.87 21.56
CA ILE A 294 -1.83 5.83 22.96
C ILE A 294 -0.98 6.79 23.85
N CYS A 295 0.35 6.72 23.75
CA CYS A 295 1.23 7.66 24.48
C CYS A 295 0.97 9.12 24.10
N GLY A 296 0.63 9.35 22.83
CA GLY A 296 0.39 10.69 22.29
C GLY A 296 -0.78 11.42 22.94
N GLN A 297 -1.80 10.72 23.44
CA GLN A 297 -2.92 11.36 24.15
C GLN A 297 -2.48 12.09 25.41
N VAL A 298 -1.49 11.55 26.11
CA VAL A 298 -0.91 12.16 27.33
C VAL A 298 0.14 13.21 26.97
N LEU A 299 1.07 12.86 26.08
CA LEU A 299 2.21 13.73 25.75
C LEU A 299 1.82 14.95 24.91
N PHE A 300 0.78 14.85 24.10
CA PHE A 300 0.36 15.86 23.12
C PHE A 300 -1.16 16.07 23.14
N PRO A 301 -1.77 16.45 24.27
CA PRO A 301 -3.21 16.60 24.36
C PRO A 301 -3.71 17.71 23.42
N GLY A 302 -4.88 17.47 22.79
CA GLY A 302 -5.56 18.48 21.98
C GLY A 302 -4.91 18.76 20.62
N LEU A 303 -4.24 17.77 19.99
CA LEU A 303 -3.77 17.91 18.62
C LEU A 303 -4.94 18.13 17.65
N GLU A 304 -4.87 19.23 16.86
CA GLU A 304 -5.88 19.54 15.83
C GLU A 304 -5.92 18.48 14.73
N ASP A 305 -4.76 18.04 14.24
CA ASP A 305 -4.64 16.94 13.29
C ASP A 305 -3.83 15.78 13.92
N PRO A 306 -4.50 14.65 14.28
CA PRO A 306 -3.85 13.48 14.86
C PRO A 306 -2.75 12.86 13.98
N GLU A 307 -2.79 13.06 12.65
CA GLU A 307 -1.79 12.56 11.72
C GLU A 307 -0.45 13.32 11.86
N HIS A 308 -0.41 14.46 12.55
CA HIS A 308 0.82 15.19 12.88
C HIS A 308 1.55 14.64 14.13
N LEU A 309 0.96 13.68 14.84
CA LEU A 309 1.56 13.16 16.09
C LEU A 309 2.97 12.60 15.90
N PHE A 310 3.17 11.75 14.90
CA PHE A 310 4.47 11.10 14.72
C PHE A 310 5.61 12.09 14.38
N PRO A 311 5.49 13.02 13.42
CA PRO A 311 6.50 14.06 13.21
C PRO A 311 6.75 14.92 14.45
N LYS A 312 5.70 15.34 15.14
CA LYS A 312 5.79 16.19 16.33
C LYS A 312 6.46 15.47 17.50
N ALA A 313 6.13 14.19 17.73
CA ALA A 313 6.78 13.36 18.73
C ALA A 313 8.28 13.15 18.42
N ALA A 314 8.63 12.94 17.16
CA ALA A 314 10.02 12.84 16.75
C ALA A 314 10.80 14.12 17.03
N GLU A 315 10.21 15.28 16.76
CA GLU A 315 10.84 16.60 17.00
C GLU A 315 11.06 16.89 18.49
N GLN A 316 10.10 16.52 19.35
CA GLN A 316 10.15 16.86 20.78
C GLN A 316 10.86 15.83 21.63
N LEU A 317 10.86 14.54 21.23
CA LEU A 317 11.41 13.45 22.07
C LEU A 317 12.82 13.03 21.66
N LEU A 318 13.31 13.45 20.49
CA LEU A 318 14.59 12.98 19.97
C LEU A 318 15.61 14.11 19.78
N PRO A 319 16.92 13.82 19.91
CA PRO A 319 17.96 14.77 19.52
C PRO A 319 17.95 14.99 18.00
N THR A 320 18.31 16.20 17.58
CA THR A 320 18.23 16.69 16.20
C THR A 320 18.68 15.70 15.10
N PRO A 321 19.85 15.03 15.19
CA PRO A 321 20.27 14.13 14.14
C PRO A 321 19.34 12.91 14.00
N LEU A 322 18.82 12.41 15.11
CA LEU A 322 17.92 11.27 15.13
C LEU A 322 16.53 11.66 14.63
N THR A 323 16.06 12.85 15.00
CA THR A 323 14.83 13.46 14.44
C THR A 323 14.89 13.49 12.92
N ALA A 324 15.99 13.96 12.34
CA ALA A 324 16.16 14.01 10.89
C ALA A 324 16.01 12.64 10.23
N ILE A 325 16.63 11.59 10.80
CA ILE A 325 16.52 10.22 10.29
C ILE A 325 15.09 9.69 10.40
N VAL A 326 14.41 9.96 11.51
CA VAL A 326 13.03 9.52 11.73
C VAL A 326 12.06 10.20 10.77
N LEU A 327 12.23 11.49 10.53
CA LEU A 327 11.40 12.23 9.57
C LEU A 327 11.61 11.74 8.12
N ILE A 328 12.83 11.30 7.77
CA ILE A 328 13.06 10.54 6.53
C ILE A 328 12.27 9.22 6.53
N GLY A 329 12.09 8.57 7.68
CA GLY A 329 11.26 7.38 7.80
C GLY A 329 9.80 7.61 7.39
N VAL A 330 9.22 8.76 7.76
CA VAL A 330 7.88 9.18 7.31
C VAL A 330 7.84 9.33 5.80
N LEU A 331 8.79 10.09 5.24
CA LEU A 331 8.87 10.27 3.78
C LEU A 331 9.13 8.94 3.06
N SER A 332 9.94 8.07 3.64
CA SER A 332 10.22 6.75 3.09
C SER A 332 8.95 5.90 2.93
N ALA A 333 8.06 5.92 3.92
CA ALA A 333 6.78 5.23 3.86
C ALA A 333 5.89 5.76 2.71
N ILE A 334 5.87 7.07 2.53
CA ILE A 334 5.10 7.71 1.47
C ILE A 334 5.71 7.40 0.10
N MET A 335 7.01 7.61 -0.04
CA MET A 335 7.73 7.52 -1.33
C MET A 335 7.79 6.09 -1.87
N SER A 336 7.98 5.06 -1.02
CA SER A 336 7.96 3.65 -1.42
C SER A 336 6.63 3.24 -2.03
N THR A 337 5.54 3.76 -1.49
CA THR A 337 4.19 3.50 -1.99
C THR A 337 3.93 4.22 -3.32
N ILE A 338 4.23 5.51 -3.41
CA ILE A 338 4.04 6.29 -4.64
C ILE A 338 4.81 5.64 -5.80
N SER A 339 6.10 5.35 -5.62
CA SER A 339 6.93 4.75 -6.66
C SER A 339 6.40 3.41 -7.15
N SER A 340 5.95 2.57 -6.22
CA SER A 340 5.38 1.25 -6.50
C SER A 340 4.07 1.34 -7.26
N GLN A 341 3.18 2.22 -6.84
CA GLN A 341 1.85 2.38 -7.45
C GLN A 341 1.89 3.05 -8.81
N ILE A 342 2.68 4.12 -8.95
CA ILE A 342 2.87 4.77 -10.26
C ILE A 342 3.49 3.80 -11.25
N LEU A 343 4.46 2.97 -10.83
CA LEU A 343 5.07 2.00 -11.72
C LEU A 343 4.07 0.92 -12.17
N VAL A 344 3.20 0.45 -11.28
CA VAL A 344 2.12 -0.49 -11.64
C VAL A 344 1.12 0.18 -12.58
N ALA A 345 0.66 1.39 -12.27
CA ALA A 345 -0.25 2.13 -13.16
C ALA A 345 0.40 2.39 -14.55
N ALA A 346 1.70 2.71 -14.57
CA ALA A 346 2.43 2.87 -15.82
C ALA A 346 2.56 1.55 -16.60
N SER A 347 2.70 0.42 -15.91
CA SER A 347 2.74 -0.90 -16.56
C SER A 347 1.40 -1.26 -17.22
N THR A 348 0.27 -0.89 -16.61
CA THR A 348 -1.04 -1.13 -17.23
C THR A 348 -1.23 -0.32 -18.51
N VAL A 349 -0.71 0.90 -18.56
CA VAL A 349 -0.79 1.72 -19.79
C VAL A 349 0.21 1.24 -20.83
N ALA A 350 1.49 1.12 -20.47
CA ALA A 350 2.55 0.84 -21.44
C ALA A 350 2.56 -0.63 -21.92
N HIS A 351 2.37 -1.58 -21.01
CA HIS A 351 2.36 -3.00 -21.35
C HIS A 351 0.97 -3.50 -21.74
N ASP A 352 -0.03 -3.29 -20.91
CA ASP A 352 -1.35 -3.89 -21.11
C ASP A 352 -2.12 -3.23 -22.26
N ILE A 353 -2.14 -1.89 -22.34
CA ILE A 353 -2.83 -1.19 -23.42
C ILE A 353 -1.93 -1.11 -24.65
N TYR A 354 -0.79 -0.41 -24.55
CA TYR A 354 -0.01 -0.02 -25.73
C TYR A 354 0.66 -1.23 -26.42
N SER A 355 1.28 -2.14 -25.65
CA SER A 355 1.97 -3.30 -26.24
C SER A 355 1.02 -4.45 -26.60
N LYS A 356 0.07 -4.79 -25.71
CA LYS A 356 -0.79 -5.99 -25.89
C LYS A 356 -2.08 -5.72 -26.66
N MET A 357 -2.85 -4.71 -26.27
CA MET A 357 -4.15 -4.45 -26.92
C MET A 357 -3.99 -3.84 -28.30
N LEU A 358 -3.05 -2.90 -28.49
CA LEU A 358 -2.79 -2.28 -29.79
C LEU A 358 -1.92 -3.14 -30.72
N LYS A 359 -1.50 -4.36 -30.28
CA LYS A 359 -0.74 -5.36 -31.05
C LYS A 359 0.47 -4.80 -31.81
N GLN A 360 1.15 -3.82 -31.22
CA GLN A 360 2.35 -3.26 -31.84
C GLN A 360 3.58 -4.10 -31.47
N SER A 361 4.28 -4.61 -32.48
CA SER A 361 5.60 -5.22 -32.30
C SER A 361 6.64 -4.13 -32.00
N LEU A 362 6.78 -3.79 -30.73
CA LEU A 362 7.67 -2.74 -30.28
C LEU A 362 9.04 -3.28 -29.88
N SER A 363 10.10 -2.51 -30.16
CA SER A 363 11.41 -2.79 -29.59
C SER A 363 11.36 -2.65 -28.07
N HIS A 364 12.20 -3.42 -27.35
CA HIS A 364 12.32 -3.35 -25.89
C HIS A 364 12.59 -1.93 -25.42
N GLN A 365 13.43 -1.19 -26.11
CA GLN A 365 13.76 0.22 -25.79
C GLN A 365 12.53 1.12 -25.88
N ARG A 366 11.68 0.92 -26.87
CA ARG A 366 10.46 1.72 -27.05
C ARG A 366 9.42 1.47 -25.96
N ILE A 367 9.26 0.21 -25.52
CA ILE A 367 8.37 -0.10 -24.38
C ILE A 367 8.88 0.57 -23.10
N ILE A 368 10.18 0.49 -22.80
CA ILE A 368 10.78 1.15 -21.65
C ILE A 368 10.62 2.68 -21.72
N PHE A 369 10.84 3.27 -22.89
CA PHE A 369 10.66 4.71 -23.10
C PHE A 369 9.20 5.15 -22.86
N VAL A 370 8.23 4.44 -23.45
CA VAL A 370 6.80 4.71 -23.23
C VAL A 370 6.45 4.54 -21.75
N SER A 371 6.98 3.52 -21.08
CA SER A 371 6.74 3.32 -19.64
C SER A 371 7.26 4.49 -18.80
N ARG A 372 8.44 5.02 -19.11
CA ARG A 372 9.00 6.20 -18.43
C ARG A 372 8.15 7.45 -18.64
N LEU A 373 7.73 7.70 -19.88
CA LEU A 373 6.81 8.81 -20.17
C LEU A 373 5.49 8.65 -19.43
N THR A 374 4.96 7.43 -19.37
CA THR A 374 3.72 7.16 -18.64
C THR A 374 3.90 7.44 -17.13
N VAL A 375 5.01 7.01 -16.52
CA VAL A 375 5.33 7.35 -15.13
C VAL A 375 5.30 8.87 -14.92
N LEU A 376 5.93 9.64 -15.82
CA LEU A 376 5.97 11.10 -15.72
C LEU A 376 4.56 11.70 -15.79
N PHE A 377 3.78 11.36 -16.82
CA PHE A 377 2.43 11.94 -17.00
C PHE A 377 1.46 11.54 -15.89
N LEU A 378 1.52 10.29 -15.42
CA LEU A 378 0.70 9.84 -14.30
C LEU A 378 1.09 10.55 -12.99
N GLY A 379 2.38 10.71 -12.77
CA GLY A 379 2.86 11.44 -11.60
C GLY A 379 2.45 12.92 -11.61
N LEU A 380 2.55 13.59 -12.74
CA LEU A 380 2.06 14.97 -12.88
C LEU A 380 0.53 15.04 -12.68
N GLY A 381 -0.23 14.09 -13.23
CA GLY A 381 -1.67 13.98 -12.99
C GLY A 381 -2.02 13.76 -11.52
N ALA A 382 -1.26 12.92 -10.82
CA ALA A 382 -1.45 12.70 -9.39
C ALA A 382 -1.12 13.94 -8.54
N ILE A 383 -0.09 14.71 -8.93
CA ILE A 383 0.22 16.01 -8.29
C ILE A 383 -0.98 16.95 -8.43
N LEU A 384 -1.57 17.06 -9.63
CA LEU A 384 -2.76 17.89 -9.84
C LEU A 384 -3.95 17.44 -8.98
N ILE A 385 -4.17 16.15 -8.82
CA ILE A 385 -5.22 15.60 -7.93
C ILE A 385 -4.92 15.99 -6.48
N ALA A 386 -3.68 15.84 -6.02
CA ALA A 386 -3.27 16.13 -4.65
C ALA A 386 -3.43 17.61 -4.26
N LEU A 387 -3.28 18.52 -5.22
CA LEU A 387 -3.46 19.96 -4.98
C LEU A 387 -4.89 20.34 -4.59
N GLY A 388 -5.89 19.53 -4.93
CA GLY A 388 -7.31 19.72 -4.55
C GLY A 388 -7.77 18.89 -3.36
N GLU A 389 -6.92 18.01 -2.80
CA GLU A 389 -7.32 17.04 -1.78
C GLU A 389 -6.91 17.49 -0.37
N THR A 390 -7.89 17.53 0.54
CA THR A 390 -7.69 17.96 1.95
C THR A 390 -8.16 16.92 2.97
N ARG A 391 -8.59 15.72 2.53
CA ARG A 391 -9.18 14.69 3.40
C ARG A 391 -8.13 14.07 4.31
N VAL A 392 -8.63 13.39 5.35
CA VAL A 392 -7.81 12.55 6.24
C VAL A 392 -7.17 11.42 5.43
N ILE A 393 -5.84 11.30 5.49
CA ILE A 393 -5.05 10.38 4.68
C ILE A 393 -5.51 8.94 4.88
N PHE A 394 -5.70 8.53 6.14
CA PHE A 394 -6.07 7.16 6.50
C PHE A 394 -7.30 6.66 5.73
N TRP A 395 -8.41 7.38 5.82
CA TRP A 395 -9.67 6.93 5.19
C TRP A 395 -9.68 7.06 3.67
N PHE A 396 -8.95 8.04 3.12
CA PHE A 396 -8.86 8.20 1.67
C PHE A 396 -8.03 7.08 1.02
N VAL A 397 -6.93 6.72 1.66
CA VAL A 397 -6.10 5.59 1.23
C VAL A 397 -6.88 4.28 1.33
N LEU A 398 -7.60 4.06 2.44
CA LEU A 398 -8.39 2.85 2.63
C LEU A 398 -9.50 2.68 1.59
N PHE A 399 -10.11 3.76 1.13
CA PHE A 399 -11.08 3.71 0.04
C PHE A 399 -10.45 3.18 -1.27
N ALA A 400 -9.30 3.71 -1.67
CA ALA A 400 -8.58 3.22 -2.85
C ALA A 400 -8.07 1.78 -2.67
N TRP A 401 -7.65 1.43 -1.45
CA TRP A 401 -7.27 0.07 -1.05
C TRP A 401 -8.44 -0.91 -1.19
N SER A 402 -9.64 -0.49 -0.79
CA SER A 402 -10.87 -1.30 -0.89
C SER A 402 -11.24 -1.60 -2.34
N GLY A 403 -11.16 -0.61 -3.22
CA GLY A 403 -11.48 -0.78 -4.64
C GLY A 403 -10.64 -1.86 -5.30
N LEU A 404 -9.33 -1.89 -5.03
CA LEU A 404 -8.42 -2.92 -5.50
C LEU A 404 -8.64 -4.25 -4.77
N GLY A 405 -8.72 -4.22 -3.44
CA GLY A 405 -8.87 -5.39 -2.59
C GLY A 405 -10.12 -6.20 -2.91
N ALA A 406 -11.25 -5.53 -3.03
CA ALA A 406 -12.55 -6.19 -3.33
C ALA A 406 -12.67 -6.65 -4.77
N SER A 407 -12.00 -5.98 -5.73
CA SER A 407 -12.05 -6.37 -7.14
C SER A 407 -11.15 -7.56 -7.45
N PHE A 408 -9.93 -7.56 -6.93
CA PHE A 408 -8.92 -8.56 -7.29
C PHE A 408 -8.70 -9.63 -6.22
N GLY A 409 -8.90 -9.33 -4.94
CA GLY A 409 -8.66 -10.27 -3.84
C GLY A 409 -9.48 -11.55 -3.96
N PRO A 410 -10.81 -11.49 -4.04
CA PRO A 410 -11.65 -12.66 -4.28
C PRO A 410 -11.26 -13.39 -5.57
N LEU A 411 -11.03 -12.64 -6.66
CA LEU A 411 -10.69 -13.25 -7.94
C LEU A 411 -9.38 -14.05 -7.87
N ILE A 412 -8.34 -13.51 -7.24
CA ILE A 412 -7.06 -14.23 -7.07
C ILE A 412 -7.27 -15.50 -6.23
N LEU A 413 -8.02 -15.43 -5.13
CA LEU A 413 -8.31 -16.59 -4.31
C LEU A 413 -9.07 -17.66 -5.09
N PHE A 414 -10.11 -17.29 -5.83
CA PHE A 414 -10.88 -18.22 -6.64
C PHE A 414 -10.05 -18.81 -7.77
N THR A 415 -9.24 -18.05 -8.48
CA THR A 415 -8.36 -18.57 -9.54
C THR A 415 -7.32 -19.56 -9.02
N LEU A 416 -6.81 -19.34 -7.81
CA LEU A 416 -5.78 -20.20 -7.22
C LEU A 416 -6.35 -21.49 -6.59
N TYR A 417 -7.60 -21.49 -6.13
CA TYR A 417 -8.15 -22.56 -5.30
C TYR A 417 -9.41 -23.22 -5.83
N TRP A 418 -10.13 -22.58 -6.76
CA TRP A 418 -11.37 -23.13 -7.30
C TRP A 418 -11.33 -23.22 -8.83
N LYS A 419 -11.09 -24.43 -9.33
CA LYS A 419 -10.93 -24.72 -10.77
C LYS A 419 -12.17 -24.42 -11.63
N GLU A 420 -13.33 -24.20 -10.99
CA GLU A 420 -14.58 -23.93 -11.70
C GLU A 420 -14.82 -22.43 -11.97
N THR A 421 -13.89 -21.56 -11.57
CA THR A 421 -13.98 -20.13 -11.84
C THR A 421 -14.04 -19.90 -13.34
N SER A 422 -15.11 -19.23 -13.80
CA SER A 422 -15.30 -18.90 -15.21
C SER A 422 -14.86 -17.48 -15.53
N ARG A 423 -14.60 -17.23 -16.83
CA ARG A 423 -14.32 -15.86 -17.32
C ARG A 423 -15.43 -14.87 -16.96
N GLN A 424 -16.71 -15.28 -17.08
CA GLN A 424 -17.86 -14.45 -16.72
C GLN A 424 -17.94 -14.19 -15.22
N GLY A 425 -17.62 -15.20 -14.40
CA GLY A 425 -17.49 -15.06 -12.97
C GLY A 425 -16.41 -14.05 -12.57
N ALA A 426 -15.26 -14.10 -13.26
CA ALA A 426 -14.17 -13.14 -13.05
C ALA A 426 -14.62 -11.69 -13.35
N ILE A 427 -15.30 -11.47 -14.49
CA ILE A 427 -15.86 -10.17 -14.86
C ILE A 427 -16.85 -9.68 -13.80
N ALA A 428 -17.80 -10.54 -13.42
CA ALA A 428 -18.83 -10.21 -12.42
C ALA A 428 -18.20 -9.84 -11.07
N GLY A 429 -17.21 -10.60 -10.61
CA GLY A 429 -16.53 -10.33 -9.35
C GLY A 429 -15.79 -9.01 -9.32
N MET A 430 -14.94 -8.75 -10.33
CA MET A 430 -14.20 -7.49 -10.43
C MET A 430 -15.15 -6.28 -10.47
N PHE A 431 -16.20 -6.35 -11.29
CA PHE A 431 -17.18 -5.28 -11.42
C PHE A 431 -17.95 -5.07 -10.11
N THR A 432 -18.45 -6.14 -9.49
CA THR A 432 -19.20 -6.07 -8.22
C THR A 432 -18.32 -5.50 -7.12
N GLY A 433 -17.07 -5.96 -6.97
CA GLY A 433 -16.14 -5.46 -5.95
C GLY A 433 -15.91 -3.96 -6.08
N PHE A 434 -15.66 -3.48 -7.29
CA PHE A 434 -15.43 -2.06 -7.55
C PHE A 434 -16.69 -1.20 -7.32
N VAL A 435 -17.82 -1.61 -7.89
CA VAL A 435 -19.08 -0.85 -7.79
C VAL A 435 -19.60 -0.80 -6.36
N ILE A 436 -19.56 -1.93 -5.63
CA ILE A 436 -20.01 -1.94 -4.22
C ILE A 436 -19.11 -1.05 -3.36
N THR A 437 -17.80 -1.04 -3.56
CA THR A 437 -16.89 -0.11 -2.87
C THR A 437 -17.33 1.34 -3.09
N LEU A 438 -17.60 1.73 -4.33
CA LEU A 438 -18.05 3.09 -4.67
C LEU A 438 -19.39 3.42 -4.03
N VAL A 439 -20.38 2.56 -4.23
CA VAL A 439 -21.75 2.79 -3.71
C VAL A 439 -21.73 2.88 -2.19
N TRP A 440 -21.04 1.96 -1.51
CA TRP A 440 -20.96 1.93 -0.05
C TRP A 440 -20.36 3.21 0.53
N LYS A 441 -19.29 3.73 -0.12
CA LYS A 441 -18.65 4.98 0.30
C LYS A 441 -19.53 6.20 0.03
N ILE A 442 -20.13 6.31 -1.16
CA ILE A 442 -20.95 7.45 -1.55
C ILE A 442 -22.22 7.54 -0.70
N THR A 443 -22.79 6.40 -0.29
CA THR A 443 -23.99 6.37 0.56
C THR A 443 -23.71 6.61 2.05
N GLY A 444 -22.44 6.77 2.46
CA GLY A 444 -22.06 6.97 3.86
C GLY A 444 -22.15 5.72 4.75
N LEU A 445 -22.38 4.54 4.15
CA LEU A 445 -22.45 3.27 4.90
C LEU A 445 -21.09 2.87 5.49
N SER A 446 -20.00 3.36 4.93
CA SER A 446 -18.66 3.14 5.47
C SER A 446 -18.49 3.72 6.87
N ASP A 447 -19.09 4.87 7.11
CA ASP A 447 -18.96 5.61 8.36
C ASP A 447 -20.04 5.23 9.38
N SER A 448 -21.19 4.68 8.91
CA SER A 448 -22.35 4.35 9.76
C SER A 448 -22.53 2.87 10.08
N VAL A 449 -22.00 1.96 9.24
CA VAL A 449 -22.21 0.51 9.38
C VAL A 449 -20.89 -0.25 9.53
N VAL A 450 -20.10 -0.33 8.44
CA VAL A 450 -18.82 -1.05 8.41
C VAL A 450 -17.98 -0.59 7.23
N TYR A 451 -16.68 -0.68 7.35
CA TYR A 451 -15.72 -0.38 6.29
C TYR A 451 -16.04 -1.09 4.98
N GLU A 452 -16.08 -0.34 3.87
CA GLU A 452 -16.59 -0.77 2.55
C GLU A 452 -15.94 -2.02 1.97
N LEU A 453 -14.68 -2.31 2.33
CA LEU A 453 -13.98 -3.51 1.82
C LEU A 453 -14.69 -4.80 2.22
N VAL A 454 -15.24 -4.86 3.43
CA VAL A 454 -15.87 -6.09 3.94
C VAL A 454 -17.07 -6.51 3.10
N PRO A 455 -18.12 -5.69 2.93
CA PRO A 455 -19.26 -6.05 2.09
C PRO A 455 -18.88 -6.19 0.62
N ALA A 456 -17.99 -5.35 0.10
CA ALA A 456 -17.56 -5.41 -1.30
C ALA A 456 -16.80 -6.71 -1.61
N PHE A 457 -15.92 -7.17 -0.71
CA PHE A 457 -15.19 -8.44 -0.84
C PHE A 457 -16.13 -9.64 -0.82
N LEU A 458 -17.08 -9.65 0.11
CA LEU A 458 -18.07 -10.74 0.23
C LEU A 458 -18.98 -10.82 -0.99
N LEU A 459 -19.54 -9.68 -1.43
CA LEU A 459 -20.42 -9.64 -2.59
C LEU A 459 -19.68 -9.96 -3.89
N SER A 460 -18.43 -9.52 -4.05
CA SER A 460 -17.55 -9.93 -5.15
C SER A 460 -17.34 -11.46 -5.15
N SER A 461 -17.06 -12.05 -3.99
CA SER A 461 -16.89 -13.52 -3.85
C SER A 461 -18.16 -14.27 -4.26
N LEU A 462 -19.33 -13.81 -3.80
CA LEU A 462 -20.62 -14.39 -4.17
C LEU A 462 -20.90 -14.25 -5.67
N ALA A 463 -20.61 -13.09 -6.27
CA ALA A 463 -20.76 -12.86 -7.69
C ALA A 463 -19.88 -13.82 -8.51
N ILE A 464 -18.60 -14.00 -8.15
CA ILE A 464 -17.72 -14.99 -8.79
C ILE A 464 -18.33 -16.38 -8.72
N TYR A 465 -18.75 -16.79 -7.53
CA TYR A 465 -19.26 -18.13 -7.29
C TYR A 465 -20.54 -18.43 -8.09
N PHE A 466 -21.56 -17.58 -7.95
CA PHE A 466 -22.85 -17.84 -8.60
C PHE A 466 -22.79 -17.70 -10.12
N VAL A 467 -22.10 -16.67 -10.64
CA VAL A 467 -21.96 -16.47 -12.08
C VAL A 467 -21.13 -17.59 -12.71
N SER A 468 -20.05 -18.04 -12.06
CA SER A 468 -19.27 -19.17 -12.55
C SER A 468 -20.09 -20.46 -12.61
N LYS A 469 -20.88 -20.76 -11.58
CA LYS A 469 -21.78 -21.93 -11.59
C LYS A 469 -22.85 -21.83 -12.69
N ALA A 470 -23.46 -20.68 -12.87
CA ALA A 470 -24.50 -20.46 -13.87
C ALA A 470 -23.95 -20.60 -15.31
N THR A 471 -22.75 -20.08 -15.56
CA THR A 471 -22.14 -20.09 -16.91
C THR A 471 -21.56 -21.46 -17.29
N LYS A 472 -21.13 -22.26 -16.30
CA LYS A 472 -20.62 -23.64 -16.57
C LYS A 472 -21.70 -24.61 -17.04
N LYS A 473 -22.95 -24.47 -16.59
CA LYS A 473 -24.06 -25.28 -17.03
C LYS A 473 -24.37 -25.16 -18.54
N ASN A 474 -23.92 -24.09 -19.18
CA ASN A 474 -24.15 -23.82 -20.61
C ASN A 474 -23.06 -24.38 -21.53
N ILE A 475 -21.94 -24.87 -21.00
CA ILE A 475 -20.91 -25.58 -21.77
C ILE A 475 -21.29 -27.06 -21.76
N LYS A 476 -22.25 -27.46 -22.61
CA LYS A 476 -22.50 -28.85 -22.93
C LYS A 476 -21.19 -29.41 -23.50
N THR A 477 -20.56 -30.36 -22.80
CA THR A 477 -19.51 -31.20 -23.37
C THR A 477 -20.01 -31.74 -24.71
N PRO A 478 -19.23 -31.62 -25.81
CA PRO A 478 -19.54 -32.35 -27.00
C PRO A 478 -19.57 -33.85 -26.59
N LYS A 479 -20.68 -34.51 -26.85
CA LYS A 479 -20.75 -35.97 -26.74
C LYS A 479 -19.72 -36.50 -27.73
N THR A 480 -18.60 -37.03 -27.22
CA THR A 480 -17.70 -37.91 -27.99
C THR A 480 -18.40 -39.19 -28.37
#